data_f6461606b469a6bfb357a30944690d7c
#
_entry.id   f6461606b469a6bfb357a30944690d7c
#
_cell.length_a   1.000
_cell.length_b   1.000
_cell.length_c   1.000
_cell.angle_alpha   90.00
_cell.angle_beta   90.00
_cell.angle_gamma   90.00
#
_symmetry.space_group_name_H-M   'P 1'
#
loop_
_entity.id
_entity.type
_entity.pdbx_description
1 polymer ?
#
loop_
_entity_poly.entity_id
_entity_poly.type
_entity_poly.pdbx_seq_one_letter_code
_entity_poly.pdbx_strand_id
1 'polypeptide(L)'
;MRLIIAGLFALAVMLSPAAYAVQPDEIMADPVKEARARDLSRELRCMVCQNQSIDDSEAPLARDLRLLVRERIAAGDSDSQVIDFLVARYGEFVLLKPRFERQTWLLWLLTPLALAGGGLALWMHGRRRPKSAPGEDGSEAILSAAEEARLQRLMAAEPPPESPS
;
A
#
# COMPACT_ATOMS: atom_id res chain seq x y z
N MET A 1 -31.18 -6.68 29.07
CA MET A 1 -29.84 -6.66 29.68
C MET A 1 -28.71 -6.66 28.65
N ARG A 2 -28.69 -7.57 27.63
CA ARG A 2 -27.67 -7.64 26.60
C ARG A 2 -27.57 -6.36 25.72
N LEU A 3 -28.71 -5.78 25.32
CA LEU A 3 -28.76 -4.55 24.52
C LEU A 3 -28.25 -3.31 25.28
N ILE A 4 -28.52 -3.23 26.59
CA ILE A 4 -28.02 -2.12 27.43
C ILE A 4 -26.50 -2.21 27.60
N ILE A 5 -25.95 -3.43 27.77
CA ILE A 5 -24.51 -3.66 27.88
C ILE A 5 -23.83 -3.32 26.56
N ALA A 6 -24.42 -3.74 25.42
CA ALA A 6 -23.91 -3.39 24.11
C ALA A 6 -23.92 -1.87 23.84
N GLY A 7 -24.98 -1.17 24.26
CA GLY A 7 -25.08 0.29 24.15
C GLY A 7 -24.05 1.02 25.02
N LEU A 8 -23.83 0.57 26.27
CA LEU A 8 -22.82 1.12 27.16
C LEU A 8 -21.39 0.88 26.62
N PHE A 9 -21.13 -0.28 26.05
CA PHE A 9 -19.82 -0.59 25.44
C PHE A 9 -19.56 0.27 24.21
N ALA A 10 -20.55 0.44 23.33
CA ALA A 10 -20.44 1.32 22.16
C ALA A 10 -20.22 2.78 22.58
N LEU A 11 -20.90 3.24 23.61
CA LEU A 11 -20.72 4.60 24.15
C LEU A 11 -19.32 4.78 24.75
N ALA A 12 -18.79 3.80 25.47
CA ALA A 12 -17.46 3.83 26.05
C ALA A 12 -16.35 3.90 24.97
N VAL A 13 -16.53 3.18 23.86
CA VAL A 13 -15.58 3.23 22.70
C VAL A 13 -15.61 4.58 22.03
N MET A 14 -16.79 5.23 21.94
CA MET A 14 -16.91 6.57 21.34
C MET A 14 -16.34 7.69 22.23
N LEU A 15 -16.21 7.47 23.54
CA LEU A 15 -15.64 8.44 24.49
C LEU A 15 -14.13 8.24 24.73
N SER A 16 -13.46 7.32 24.01
CA SER A 16 -12.02 7.12 24.16
C SER A 16 -11.27 8.40 23.74
N PRO A 17 -10.44 9.01 24.62
CA PRO A 17 -9.65 10.16 24.23
C PRO A 17 -8.66 9.78 23.11
N ALA A 18 -8.48 10.65 22.14
CA ALA A 18 -7.44 10.46 21.12
C ALA A 18 -6.08 10.46 21.82
N ALA A 19 -5.34 9.37 21.70
CA ALA A 19 -3.96 9.32 22.18
C ALA A 19 -3.07 10.14 21.23
N TYR A 20 -2.45 11.18 21.77
CA TYR A 20 -1.47 11.99 21.03
C TYR A 20 -0.07 11.52 21.36
N ALA A 21 0.72 11.15 20.36
CA ALA A 21 2.11 10.75 20.53
C ALA A 21 3.03 11.93 20.90
N VAL A 22 2.64 13.15 20.52
CA VAL A 22 3.38 14.39 20.84
C VAL A 22 3.06 14.83 22.26
N GLN A 23 4.12 15.00 23.06
CA GLN A 23 3.99 15.41 24.45
C GLN A 23 3.81 16.94 24.58
N PRO A 24 3.10 17.44 25.61
CA PRO A 24 2.88 18.88 25.79
C PRO A 24 4.17 19.70 25.94
N ASP A 25 5.24 19.10 26.47
CA ASP A 25 6.54 19.74 26.68
C ASP A 25 7.39 19.84 25.39
N GLU A 26 6.97 19.17 24.31
CA GLU A 26 7.60 19.29 22.99
C GLU A 26 7.06 20.48 22.19
N ILE A 27 5.87 20.98 22.52
CA ILE A 27 5.12 21.95 21.71
C ILE A 27 5.82 23.33 21.73
N MET A 28 6.03 23.90 20.54
CA MET A 28 6.58 25.24 20.41
C MET A 28 5.57 26.33 20.86
N ALA A 29 6.07 27.41 21.45
CA ALA A 29 5.22 28.53 21.88
C ALA A 29 4.54 29.26 20.70
N ASP A 30 5.17 29.24 19.51
CA ASP A 30 4.62 29.81 18.30
C ASP A 30 3.74 28.75 17.56
N PRO A 31 2.41 28.98 17.48
CA PRO A 31 1.51 28.00 16.88
C PRO A 31 1.75 27.80 15.36
N VAL A 32 2.29 28.80 14.65
CA VAL A 32 2.58 28.69 13.22
C VAL A 32 3.82 27.77 13.03
N LYS A 33 4.84 27.95 13.84
CA LYS A 33 6.03 27.09 13.82
C LYS A 33 5.70 25.68 14.26
N GLU A 34 4.83 25.52 15.25
CA GLU A 34 4.38 24.19 15.70
C GLU A 34 3.59 23.45 14.63
N ALA A 35 2.66 24.11 13.95
CA ALA A 35 1.93 23.51 12.83
C ALA A 35 2.89 23.03 11.74
N ARG A 36 3.88 23.85 11.38
CA ARG A 36 4.91 23.52 10.41
C ARG A 36 5.78 22.33 10.88
N ALA A 37 6.16 22.30 12.17
CA ALA A 37 6.92 21.19 12.75
C ALA A 37 6.17 19.86 12.68
N ARG A 38 4.85 19.90 12.93
CA ARG A 38 3.99 18.73 12.83
C ARG A 38 3.82 18.25 11.39
N ASP A 39 3.66 19.16 10.44
CA ASP A 39 3.56 18.80 9.03
C ASP A 39 4.84 18.09 8.54
N LEU A 40 6.03 18.63 8.88
CA LEU A 40 7.29 17.96 8.58
C LEU A 40 7.43 16.61 9.30
N SER A 41 7.01 16.52 10.56
CA SER A 41 7.07 15.29 11.35
C SER A 41 6.22 14.15 10.75
N ARG A 42 5.13 14.47 10.05
CA ARG A 42 4.31 13.49 9.32
C ARG A 42 4.97 12.94 8.06
N GLU A 43 5.94 13.66 7.52
CA GLU A 43 6.71 13.22 6.36
C GLU A 43 7.94 12.39 6.72
N LEU A 44 8.31 12.39 8.00
CA LEU A 44 9.48 11.71 8.53
C LEU A 44 9.12 10.37 9.17
N ARG A 45 9.93 9.36 8.90
CA ARG A 45 9.74 7.98 9.38
C ARG A 45 10.40 7.78 10.74
N CYS A 46 9.69 7.13 11.64
CA CYS A 46 10.29 6.55 12.83
C CYS A 46 11.07 5.29 12.44
N MET A 47 12.38 5.31 12.59
CA MET A 47 13.26 4.24 12.11
C MET A 47 13.21 2.95 12.96
N VAL A 48 12.64 3.00 14.16
CA VAL A 48 12.46 1.85 15.07
C VAL A 48 11.02 1.37 15.14
N CYS A 49 10.11 1.99 14.36
CA CYS A 49 8.69 1.69 14.35
C CYS A 49 8.31 1.00 13.03
N GLN A 50 7.12 0.36 12.99
CA GLN A 50 6.61 -0.30 11.80
C GLN A 50 6.09 0.73 10.78
N ASN A 51 6.99 1.50 10.16
CA ASN A 51 6.67 2.46 9.09
C ASN A 51 5.73 3.62 9.50
N GLN A 52 5.68 3.95 10.79
CA GLN A 52 4.93 5.11 11.31
C GLN A 52 5.70 6.40 11.10
N SER A 53 4.97 7.54 11.06
CA SER A 53 5.59 8.87 11.12
C SER A 53 6.15 9.13 12.53
N ILE A 54 7.11 10.06 12.64
CA ILE A 54 7.57 10.50 13.95
C ILE A 54 6.49 11.31 14.69
N ASP A 55 5.48 11.87 14.00
CA ASP A 55 4.34 12.57 14.62
C ASP A 55 3.39 11.61 15.32
N ASP A 56 3.28 10.36 14.82
CA ASP A 56 2.33 9.34 15.33
C ASP A 56 3.00 8.32 16.27
N SER A 57 4.33 8.37 16.44
CA SER A 57 5.08 7.39 17.20
C SER A 57 5.46 7.90 18.60
N GLU A 58 5.21 7.06 19.62
CA GLU A 58 5.62 7.30 21.02
C GLU A 58 7.05 6.82 21.33
N ALA A 59 7.76 6.26 20.35
CA ALA A 59 9.13 5.77 20.56
C ALA A 59 10.07 6.92 20.98
N PRO A 60 11.02 6.67 21.90
CA PRO A 60 11.99 7.70 22.32
C PRO A 60 12.73 8.35 21.16
N LEU A 61 13.16 7.56 20.17
CA LEU A 61 13.82 8.08 18.98
C LEU A 61 12.92 9.00 18.14
N ALA A 62 11.62 8.72 18.05
CA ALA A 62 10.66 9.58 17.36
C ALA A 62 10.55 10.94 18.08
N ARG A 63 10.55 10.93 19.42
CA ARG A 63 10.58 12.16 20.22
C ARG A 63 11.83 12.97 19.96
N ASP A 64 13.00 12.34 19.97
CA ASP A 64 14.28 13.03 19.72
C ASP A 64 14.28 13.68 18.32
N LEU A 65 13.77 12.98 17.31
CA LEU A 65 13.64 13.52 15.96
C LEU A 65 12.64 14.69 15.90
N ARG A 66 11.51 14.61 16.60
CA ARG A 66 10.53 15.71 16.67
C ARG A 66 11.15 16.96 17.34
N LEU A 67 11.92 16.79 18.41
CA LEU A 67 12.63 17.89 19.05
C LEU A 67 13.68 18.51 18.13
N LEU A 68 14.42 17.68 17.39
CA LEU A 68 15.40 18.15 16.41
C LEU A 68 14.76 18.94 15.27
N VAL A 69 13.60 18.51 14.75
CA VAL A 69 12.83 19.28 13.77
C VAL A 69 12.47 20.65 14.30
N ARG A 70 11.95 20.73 15.54
CA ARG A 70 11.57 21.99 16.21
C ARG A 70 12.77 22.90 16.44
N GLU A 71 13.89 22.36 16.83
CA GLU A 71 15.16 23.08 17.01
C GLU A 71 15.60 23.74 15.70
N ARG A 72 15.56 23.01 14.58
CA ARG A 72 15.95 23.53 13.27
C ARG A 72 15.00 24.61 12.78
N ILE A 73 13.69 24.44 12.99
CA ILE A 73 12.67 25.46 12.68
C ILE A 73 12.87 26.71 13.56
N ALA A 74 13.19 26.54 14.84
CA ALA A 74 13.48 27.66 15.73
C ALA A 74 14.71 28.44 15.29
N ALA A 75 15.73 27.75 14.76
CA ALA A 75 16.93 28.35 14.19
C ALA A 75 16.67 29.13 12.88
N GLY A 76 15.47 29.00 12.28
CA GLY A 76 15.07 29.75 11.09
C GLY A 76 15.24 28.97 9.77
N ASP A 77 15.53 27.68 9.84
CA ASP A 77 15.67 26.86 8.64
C ASP A 77 14.36 26.76 7.85
N SER A 78 14.48 26.68 6.53
CA SER A 78 13.36 26.32 5.64
C SER A 78 13.03 24.83 5.75
N ASP A 79 11.84 24.42 5.27
CA ASP A 79 11.38 23.02 5.28
C ASP A 79 12.38 22.10 4.55
N SER A 80 12.87 22.54 3.40
CA SER A 80 13.87 21.80 2.64
C SER A 80 15.19 21.64 3.41
N GLN A 81 15.65 22.68 4.09
CA GLN A 81 16.88 22.63 4.88
C GLN A 81 16.75 21.69 6.07
N VAL A 82 15.60 21.68 6.76
CA VAL A 82 15.32 20.74 7.86
C VAL A 82 15.37 19.29 7.34
N ILE A 83 14.68 19.02 6.24
CA ILE A 83 14.66 17.70 5.64
C ILE A 83 16.05 17.28 5.13
N ASP A 84 16.78 18.17 4.46
CA ASP A 84 18.15 17.89 3.98
C ASP A 84 19.11 17.59 5.11
N PHE A 85 19.00 18.31 6.22
CA PHE A 85 19.78 18.06 7.43
C PHE A 85 19.52 16.65 7.99
N LEU A 86 18.25 16.25 8.09
CA LEU A 86 17.88 14.92 8.58
C LEU A 86 18.31 13.81 7.62
N VAL A 87 18.15 14.01 6.32
CA VAL A 87 18.60 13.06 5.29
C VAL A 87 20.11 12.90 5.30
N ALA A 88 20.87 14.00 5.44
CA ALA A 88 22.33 13.93 5.52
C ALA A 88 22.82 13.14 6.75
N ARG A 89 22.06 13.16 7.87
CA ARG A 89 22.43 12.49 9.11
C ARG A 89 21.94 11.05 9.21
N TYR A 90 20.73 10.76 8.70
CA TYR A 90 20.04 9.48 8.88
C TYR A 90 19.81 8.72 7.58
N GLY A 91 20.13 9.33 6.43
CA GLY A 91 19.91 8.76 5.10
C GLY A 91 18.49 8.98 4.59
N GLU A 92 18.28 8.68 3.30
CA GLU A 92 16.98 8.81 2.61
C GLU A 92 15.86 7.98 3.26
N PHE A 93 16.21 6.95 4.02
CA PHE A 93 15.24 6.09 4.71
C PHE A 93 14.42 6.83 5.78
N VAL A 94 14.90 7.98 6.25
CA VAL A 94 14.16 8.85 7.18
C VAL A 94 12.89 9.44 6.56
N LEU A 95 12.79 9.44 5.24
CA LEU A 95 11.62 9.94 4.53
C LEU A 95 10.55 8.86 4.39
N LEU A 96 9.29 9.18 4.71
CA LEU A 96 8.15 8.32 4.44
C LEU A 96 7.78 8.29 2.96
N LYS A 97 7.97 9.41 2.27
CA LYS A 97 7.73 9.53 0.83
C LYS A 97 9.06 9.70 0.12
N PRO A 98 9.40 8.84 -0.84
CA PRO A 98 10.62 8.99 -1.61
C PRO A 98 10.58 10.31 -2.39
N ARG A 99 11.70 11.03 -2.38
CA ARG A 99 11.86 12.23 -3.21
C ARG A 99 11.89 11.86 -4.69
N PHE A 100 11.42 12.77 -5.54
CA PHE A 100 11.61 12.66 -6.99
C PHE A 100 13.08 12.98 -7.34
N GLU A 101 13.97 12.02 -7.10
CA GLU A 101 15.36 12.15 -7.48
C GLU A 101 15.65 11.48 -8.81
N ARG A 102 16.79 11.85 -9.42
CA ARG A 102 17.25 11.27 -10.71
C ARG A 102 17.29 9.74 -10.66
N GLN A 103 17.56 9.14 -9.49
CA GLN A 103 17.67 7.69 -9.31
C GLN A 103 16.29 7.01 -9.28
N THR A 104 15.25 7.70 -8.78
CA THR A 104 13.89 7.16 -8.69
C THR A 104 13.05 7.47 -9.92
N TRP A 105 13.48 8.41 -10.77
CA TRP A 105 12.75 8.83 -11.98
C TRP A 105 12.51 7.68 -12.95
N LEU A 106 13.51 6.81 -13.10
CA LEU A 106 13.42 5.64 -13.95
C LEU A 106 12.32 4.68 -13.51
N LEU A 107 12.14 4.53 -12.19
CA LEU A 107 11.11 3.68 -11.58
C LEU A 107 9.70 4.20 -11.89
N TRP A 108 9.53 5.52 -11.79
CA TRP A 108 8.25 6.17 -12.05
C TRP A 108 7.85 6.14 -13.54
N LEU A 109 8.84 6.17 -14.42
CA LEU A 109 8.63 6.15 -15.86
C LEU A 109 8.45 4.72 -16.41
N LEU A 110 9.13 3.75 -15.82
CA LEU A 110 9.08 2.35 -16.24
C LEU A 110 7.68 1.74 -16.08
N THR A 111 6.97 2.05 -15.00
CA THR A 111 5.64 1.50 -14.72
C THR A 111 4.59 1.89 -15.79
N PRO A 112 4.37 3.19 -16.10
CA PRO A 112 3.43 3.57 -17.16
C PRO A 112 3.91 3.09 -18.55
N LEU A 113 5.22 3.05 -18.81
CA LEU A 113 5.76 2.55 -20.08
C LEU A 113 5.49 1.05 -20.26
N ALA A 114 5.67 0.25 -19.19
CA ALA A 114 5.37 -1.18 -19.20
C ALA A 114 3.86 -1.45 -19.40
N LEU A 115 3.01 -0.66 -18.75
CA LEU A 115 1.55 -0.75 -18.93
C LEU A 115 1.13 -0.36 -20.33
N ALA A 116 1.68 0.72 -20.87
CA ALA A 116 1.39 1.15 -22.25
C ALA A 116 1.87 0.13 -23.28
N GLY A 117 3.11 -0.38 -23.12
CA GLY A 117 3.68 -1.41 -24.00
C GLY A 117 2.92 -2.73 -23.93
N GLY A 118 2.60 -3.21 -22.73
CA GLY A 118 1.82 -4.41 -22.52
C GLY A 118 0.40 -4.28 -23.08
N GLY A 119 -0.27 -3.16 -22.81
CA GLY A 119 -1.60 -2.86 -23.34
C GLY A 119 -1.61 -2.81 -24.86
N LEU A 120 -0.62 -2.15 -25.47
CA LEU A 120 -0.47 -2.08 -26.91
C LEU A 120 -0.21 -3.48 -27.52
N ALA A 121 0.66 -4.27 -26.89
CA ALA A 121 0.95 -5.64 -27.33
C ALA A 121 -0.29 -6.53 -27.28
N LEU A 122 -1.08 -6.48 -26.20
CA LEU A 122 -2.34 -7.20 -26.07
C LEU A 122 -3.37 -6.75 -27.10
N TRP A 123 -3.49 -5.44 -27.34
CA TRP A 123 -4.39 -4.89 -28.35
C TRP A 123 -3.98 -5.33 -29.77
N MET A 124 -2.70 -5.28 -30.11
CA MET A 124 -2.18 -5.77 -31.40
C MET A 124 -2.39 -7.28 -31.55
N HIS A 125 -2.16 -8.06 -30.48
CA HIS A 125 -2.39 -9.51 -30.48
C HIS A 125 -3.87 -9.84 -30.65
N GLY A 126 -4.77 -9.14 -29.95
CA GLY A 126 -6.22 -9.30 -30.09
C GLY A 126 -6.73 -8.96 -31.50
N ARG A 127 -6.14 -7.92 -32.14
CA ARG A 127 -6.47 -7.56 -33.54
C ARG A 127 -5.98 -8.58 -34.56
N ARG A 128 -4.89 -9.31 -34.28
CA ARG A 128 -4.33 -10.34 -35.17
C ARG A 128 -5.00 -11.69 -35.05
N ARG A 129 -5.81 -11.91 -33.98
CA ARG A 129 -6.65 -13.11 -33.92
C ARG A 129 -7.71 -12.97 -34.99
N PRO A 130 -7.77 -13.87 -35.99
CA PRO A 130 -8.91 -13.92 -36.92
C PRO A 130 -10.15 -14.03 -36.04
N LYS A 131 -11.16 -13.19 -36.29
CA LYS A 131 -12.47 -13.30 -35.69
C LYS A 131 -12.93 -14.73 -35.99
N SER A 132 -12.73 -15.64 -35.04
CA SER A 132 -13.45 -16.91 -35.05
C SER A 132 -14.92 -16.56 -35.22
N ALA A 133 -15.58 -17.16 -36.17
CA ALA A 133 -16.94 -16.84 -36.56
C ALA A 133 -17.84 -16.69 -35.31
N PRO A 134 -18.81 -15.76 -35.31
CA PRO A 134 -19.74 -15.61 -34.19
C PRO A 134 -20.65 -16.86 -34.15
N GLY A 135 -20.29 -17.83 -33.30
CA GLY A 135 -21.04 -19.09 -33.28
C GLY A 135 -20.68 -20.04 -32.13
N GLU A 136 -19.79 -19.67 -31.17
CA GLU A 136 -19.47 -20.60 -30.09
C GLU A 136 -19.44 -19.93 -28.69
N ASP A 137 -20.40 -19.03 -28.49
CA ASP A 137 -20.82 -18.69 -27.12
C ASP A 137 -22.04 -19.51 -26.79
N GLY A 138 -21.86 -20.58 -26.02
CA GLY A 138 -22.96 -21.33 -25.42
C GLY A 138 -23.46 -22.57 -26.15
N SER A 139 -22.82 -23.01 -27.22
CA SER A 139 -23.06 -24.35 -27.75
C SER A 139 -22.15 -25.32 -26.98
N GLU A 140 -22.75 -26.26 -26.25
CA GLU A 140 -22.10 -27.46 -25.75
C GLU A 140 -21.11 -27.91 -26.84
N ALA A 141 -19.81 -28.03 -26.44
CA ALA A 141 -18.78 -28.47 -27.36
C ALA A 141 -19.19 -29.84 -27.89
N ILE A 142 -19.85 -29.88 -29.05
CA ILE A 142 -20.20 -31.10 -29.71
C ILE A 142 -18.88 -31.74 -30.13
N LEU A 143 -18.48 -32.74 -29.36
CA LEU A 143 -17.28 -33.51 -29.62
C LEU A 143 -17.35 -34.05 -31.06
N SER A 144 -16.27 -33.94 -31.77
CA SER A 144 -16.21 -34.58 -33.08
C SER A 144 -16.40 -36.10 -32.93
N ALA A 145 -16.94 -36.78 -33.92
CA ALA A 145 -17.16 -38.24 -33.88
C ALA A 145 -15.90 -39.03 -33.53
N ALA A 146 -14.73 -38.50 -33.86
CA ALA A 146 -13.42 -39.08 -33.49
C ALA A 146 -13.08 -38.88 -32.01
N GLU A 147 -13.41 -37.73 -31.42
CA GLU A 147 -13.21 -37.44 -30.00
C GLU A 147 -14.19 -38.21 -29.14
N GLU A 148 -15.44 -38.35 -29.57
CA GLU A 148 -16.46 -39.13 -28.88
C GLU A 148 -16.08 -40.64 -28.85
N ALA A 149 -15.59 -41.19 -29.97
CA ALA A 149 -15.09 -42.55 -30.03
C ALA A 149 -13.85 -42.76 -29.14
N ARG A 150 -13.00 -41.72 -28.96
CA ARG A 150 -11.86 -41.77 -28.07
C ARG A 150 -12.28 -41.72 -26.60
N LEU A 151 -13.26 -40.89 -26.27
CA LEU A 151 -13.85 -40.78 -24.94
C LEU A 151 -14.50 -42.11 -24.52
N GLN A 152 -15.26 -42.75 -25.38
CA GLN A 152 -15.90 -44.02 -25.12
C GLN A 152 -14.87 -45.14 -24.86
N ARG A 153 -13.73 -45.14 -25.58
CA ARG A 153 -12.65 -46.12 -25.32
C ARG A 153 -11.99 -45.87 -23.96
N LEU A 154 -11.81 -44.62 -23.55
CA LEU A 154 -11.23 -44.28 -22.25
C LEU A 154 -12.17 -44.67 -21.11
N MET A 155 -13.46 -44.42 -21.25
CA MET A 155 -14.48 -44.80 -20.27
C MET A 155 -14.66 -46.34 -20.17
N ALA A 156 -14.51 -47.06 -21.26
CA ALA A 156 -14.56 -48.51 -21.27
C ALA A 156 -13.29 -49.18 -20.69
N ALA A 157 -12.17 -48.45 -20.64
CA ALA A 157 -10.92 -48.89 -20.07
C ALA A 157 -10.80 -48.63 -18.55
N GLU A 158 -11.72 -47.86 -17.96
CA GLU A 158 -11.74 -47.57 -16.54
C GLU A 158 -12.39 -48.75 -15.77
N PRO A 159 -11.65 -49.38 -14.81
CA PRO A 159 -12.25 -50.46 -14.01
C PRO A 159 -13.39 -49.91 -13.14
N PRO A 160 -14.44 -50.70 -12.86
CA PRO A 160 -15.56 -50.24 -12.05
C PRO A 160 -15.07 -49.84 -10.66
N PRO A 161 -15.65 -48.78 -10.05
CA PRO A 161 -15.25 -48.36 -8.72
C PRO A 161 -15.47 -49.46 -7.71
N GLU A 162 -14.42 -49.85 -7.00
CA GLU A 162 -14.53 -50.82 -5.87
C GLU A 162 -15.51 -50.24 -4.86
N SER A 163 -16.61 -50.99 -4.64
CA SER A 163 -17.60 -50.68 -3.62
C SER A 163 -16.93 -50.79 -2.23
N PRO A 164 -17.00 -49.78 -1.36
CA PRO A 164 -16.48 -49.89 -0.02
C PRO A 164 -17.29 -50.92 0.78
N SER A 165 -16.60 -51.95 1.25
CA SER A 165 -17.08 -52.95 2.19
C SER A 165 -17.07 -52.44 3.62
#